data_72f08b2996ab4876784b9c2ed471d075
#
_entry.id   72f08b2996ab4876784b9c2ed471d075
#
_cell.length_a   1.000
_cell.length_b   1.000
_cell.length_c   1.000
_cell.angle_alpha   90.00
_cell.angle_beta   90.00
_cell.angle_gamma   90.00
#
_symmetry.space_group_name_H-M   'P 1'
#
loop_
_entity.id
_entity.type
_entity.pdbx_description
1 polymer ?
#
loop_
_entity_poly.entity_id
_entity_poly.type
_entity_poly.pdbx_seq_one_letter_code
_entity_poly.pdbx_strand_id
1 'polypeptide(L)'
;MTTATIRKLVNAFVPNAMPSGVVPADALPAIARFKRKHGGLWVGGTVSVSQAGVSFTPNGLNRVFHDGLQPINVPGQDIRAVRHEFGWFTSIVVVEHVHGQFRFRCYGAKRLAASMCLVFNVHSSTTL
;
A
#
# COMPACT_ATOMS: atom_id res chain seq x y z
N MET A 1 17.03 -11.25 19.32
CA MET A 1 16.97 -9.78 19.29
C MET A 1 15.71 -9.36 18.53
N THR A 2 14.93 -8.51 19.12
CA THR A 2 13.68 -8.08 18.51
C THR A 2 13.93 -6.87 17.62
N THR A 3 13.57 -6.97 16.34
CA THR A 3 13.64 -5.85 15.44
C THR A 3 12.44 -4.93 15.70
N ALA A 4 12.68 -3.64 15.81
CA ALA A 4 11.60 -2.68 16.00
C ALA A 4 10.66 -2.68 14.80
N THR A 5 9.36 -2.63 15.06
CA THR A 5 8.36 -2.50 14.02
C THR A 5 8.24 -1.04 13.61
N ILE A 6 8.28 -0.79 12.32
CA ILE A 6 8.04 0.54 11.75
C ILE A 6 6.57 0.63 11.41
N ARG A 7 5.91 1.69 11.86
CA ARG A 7 4.50 1.95 11.54
C ARG A 7 4.37 3.32 10.90
N LYS A 8 3.58 3.41 9.85
CA LYS A 8 3.32 4.66 9.15
C LYS A 8 1.89 4.75 8.68
N LEU A 9 1.34 5.96 8.75
CA LEU A 9 0.08 6.27 8.08
C LEU A 9 0.38 6.45 6.59
N VAL A 10 -0.37 5.74 5.77
CA VAL A 10 -0.12 5.68 4.33
C VAL A 10 -1.44 5.68 3.56
N ASN A 11 -1.35 5.88 2.25
CA ASN A 11 -2.42 5.54 1.31
C ASN A 11 -1.92 4.40 0.44
N ALA A 12 -2.55 3.24 0.57
CA ALA A 12 -2.18 2.06 -0.20
C ALA A 12 -3.08 1.91 -1.42
N PHE A 13 -2.49 1.45 -2.51
CA PHE A 13 -3.26 1.11 -3.71
C PHE A 13 -3.84 -0.29 -3.54
N VAL A 14 -5.17 -0.38 -3.52
CA VAL A 14 -5.88 -1.65 -3.35
C VAL A 14 -6.55 -1.99 -4.67
N PRO A 15 -6.01 -2.97 -5.42
CA PRO A 15 -6.65 -3.40 -6.66
C PRO A 15 -8.02 -3.98 -6.36
N ASN A 16 -8.99 -3.69 -7.23
CA ASN A 16 -10.34 -4.23 -7.15
C ASN A 16 -11.16 -3.79 -5.94
N ALA A 17 -10.70 -2.77 -5.19
CA ALA A 17 -11.53 -2.18 -4.14
C ALA A 17 -12.77 -1.52 -4.76
N MET A 18 -13.92 -1.72 -4.13
CA MET A 18 -15.19 -1.17 -4.60
C MET A 18 -15.82 -0.32 -3.51
N PRO A 19 -16.55 0.76 -3.86
CA PRO A 19 -17.31 1.49 -2.86
C PRO A 19 -18.35 0.60 -2.20
N SER A 20 -18.59 0.84 -0.91
CA SER A 20 -19.64 0.14 -0.18
C SER A 20 -21.02 0.70 -0.51
N GLY A 21 -22.07 0.05 -0.02
CA GLY A 21 -23.43 0.48 -0.22
C GLY A 21 -23.81 1.81 0.40
N VAL A 22 -22.93 2.43 1.20
CA VAL A 22 -23.16 3.75 1.75
C VAL A 22 -22.84 4.88 0.76
N VAL A 23 -22.23 4.55 -0.36
CA VAL A 23 -21.92 5.52 -1.42
C VAL A 23 -23.22 5.83 -2.18
N PRO A 24 -23.54 7.12 -2.44
CA PRO A 24 -24.72 7.45 -3.23
C PRO A 24 -24.70 6.79 -4.59
N ALA A 25 -25.87 6.32 -5.05
CA ALA A 25 -25.97 5.57 -6.29
C ALA A 25 -25.50 6.38 -7.51
N ASP A 26 -25.72 7.70 -7.50
CA ASP A 26 -25.31 8.56 -8.62
C ASP A 26 -23.78 8.76 -8.69
N ALA A 27 -23.05 8.44 -7.62
CA ALA A 27 -21.59 8.48 -7.62
C ALA A 27 -20.97 7.19 -8.15
N LEU A 28 -21.71 6.08 -8.19
CA LEU A 28 -21.18 4.78 -8.57
C LEU A 28 -20.63 4.73 -10.01
N PRO A 29 -21.27 5.36 -11.01
CA PRO A 29 -20.70 5.34 -12.38
C PRO A 29 -19.34 6.01 -12.46
N ALA A 30 -19.15 7.14 -11.75
CA ALA A 30 -17.87 7.85 -11.74
C ALA A 30 -16.78 7.01 -11.05
N ILE A 31 -17.11 6.35 -9.96
CA ILE A 31 -16.19 5.50 -9.21
C ILE A 31 -15.83 4.27 -10.05
N ALA A 32 -16.79 3.65 -10.71
CA ALA A 32 -16.54 2.51 -11.58
C ALA A 32 -15.64 2.90 -12.76
N ARG A 33 -15.84 4.11 -13.30
CA ARG A 33 -14.99 4.63 -14.38
C ARG A 33 -13.55 4.84 -13.88
N PHE A 34 -13.40 5.42 -12.70
CA PHE A 34 -12.09 5.63 -12.08
C PHE A 34 -11.38 4.28 -11.88
N LYS A 35 -12.07 3.28 -11.36
CA LYS A 35 -11.51 1.96 -11.13
C LYS A 35 -11.05 1.31 -12.44
N ARG A 36 -11.84 1.40 -13.50
CA ARG A 36 -11.46 0.85 -14.81
C ARG A 36 -10.19 1.51 -15.34
N LYS A 37 -10.05 2.82 -15.13
CA LYS A 37 -8.89 3.57 -15.60
C LYS A 37 -7.64 3.28 -14.78
N HIS A 38 -7.78 3.10 -13.46
CA HIS A 38 -6.64 3.02 -12.54
C HIS A 38 -6.43 1.63 -11.93
N GLY A 39 -7.35 0.69 -12.13
CA GLY A 39 -7.21 -0.68 -11.64
C GLY A 39 -7.50 -0.88 -10.16
N GLY A 40 -7.91 0.15 -9.44
CA GLY A 40 -8.19 0.07 -8.01
C GLY A 40 -8.31 1.44 -7.37
N LEU A 41 -8.25 1.49 -6.05
CA LEU A 41 -8.39 2.72 -5.27
C LEU A 41 -7.22 2.90 -4.31
N TRP A 42 -6.88 4.17 -4.02
CA TRP A 42 -5.96 4.51 -2.95
C TRP A 42 -6.73 4.61 -1.65
N VAL A 43 -6.30 3.85 -0.64
CA VAL A 43 -7.01 3.68 0.61
C VAL A 43 -6.10 4.05 1.78
N GLY A 44 -6.57 4.91 2.65
CA GLY A 44 -5.84 5.30 3.85
C GLY A 44 -5.83 4.20 4.90
N GLY A 45 -4.72 4.08 5.60
CA GLY A 45 -4.56 3.10 6.67
C GLY A 45 -3.15 3.14 7.25
N THR A 46 -2.76 2.05 7.89
CA THR A 46 -1.46 1.93 8.54
C THR A 46 -0.67 0.78 7.93
N VAL A 47 0.57 1.05 7.55
CA VAL A 47 1.55 0.04 7.17
C VAL A 47 2.43 -0.26 8.38
N SER A 48 2.64 -1.54 8.64
CA SER A 48 3.59 -2.03 9.65
C SER A 48 4.66 -2.85 8.94
N VAL A 49 5.92 -2.57 9.26
CA VAL A 49 7.08 -3.25 8.66
C VAL A 49 7.89 -3.88 9.79
N SER A 50 8.15 -5.15 9.67
CA SER A 50 9.02 -5.91 10.58
C SER A 50 9.71 -7.01 9.78
N GLN A 51 10.57 -7.78 10.43
CA GLN A 51 11.20 -8.92 9.75
C GLN A 51 10.19 -9.96 9.29
N ALA A 52 9.03 -10.03 9.93
CA ALA A 52 7.96 -10.94 9.51
C ALA A 52 7.35 -10.55 8.16
N GLY A 53 7.42 -9.28 7.80
CA GLY A 53 6.91 -8.81 6.52
C GLY A 53 6.32 -7.41 6.61
N VAL A 54 5.51 -7.09 5.61
CA VAL A 54 4.78 -5.83 5.50
C VAL A 54 3.30 -6.13 5.63
N SER A 55 2.61 -5.39 6.48
CA SER A 55 1.16 -5.50 6.60
C SER A 55 0.51 -4.13 6.48
N PHE A 56 -0.64 -4.10 5.83
CA PHE A 56 -1.45 -2.90 5.69
C PHE A 56 -2.83 -3.17 6.27
N THR A 57 -3.27 -2.28 7.15
CA THR A 57 -4.59 -2.34 7.74
C THR A 57 -5.34 -1.07 7.37
N PRO A 58 -6.44 -1.15 6.60
CA PRO A 58 -7.29 0.01 6.30
C PRO A 58 -7.81 0.61 7.59
N ASN A 59 -7.92 1.95 7.64
CA ASN A 59 -8.52 2.58 8.81
C ASN A 59 -10.03 2.31 8.84
N GLY A 60 -10.66 2.52 10.01
CA GLY A 60 -12.08 2.19 10.21
C GLY A 60 -13.01 2.93 9.28
N LEU A 61 -12.69 4.20 8.94
CA LEU A 61 -13.52 4.98 8.04
C LEU A 61 -13.53 4.37 6.63
N ASN A 62 -12.38 3.95 6.13
CA ASN A 62 -12.32 3.33 4.81
C ASN A 62 -13.07 2.00 4.77
N ARG A 63 -13.06 1.25 5.86
CA ARG A 63 -13.83 0.00 5.94
C ARG A 63 -15.33 0.22 5.81
N VAL A 64 -15.82 1.38 6.29
CA VAL A 64 -17.24 1.74 6.16
C VAL A 64 -17.58 2.08 4.71
N PHE A 65 -16.69 2.76 4.01
CA PHE A 65 -16.97 3.30 2.68
C PHE A 65 -16.60 2.39 1.50
N HIS A 66 -15.88 1.30 1.74
CA HIS A 66 -15.41 0.43 0.67
C HIS A 66 -15.67 -1.04 0.99
N ASP A 67 -16.14 -1.77 0.00
CA ASP A 67 -16.29 -3.21 0.09
C ASP A 67 -14.99 -3.90 -0.34
N GLY A 68 -14.76 -5.10 0.20
CA GLY A 68 -13.63 -5.92 -0.19
C GLY A 68 -12.30 -5.48 0.38
N LEU A 69 -12.30 -4.54 1.34
CA LEU A 69 -11.07 -4.13 2.01
C LEU A 69 -10.70 -5.15 3.08
N GLN A 70 -9.61 -5.83 2.83
CA GLN A 70 -9.02 -6.76 3.78
C GLN A 70 -7.64 -6.27 4.16
N PRO A 71 -7.13 -6.60 5.35
CA PRO A 71 -5.72 -6.36 5.64
C PRO A 71 -4.86 -7.05 4.59
N ILE A 72 -3.80 -6.35 4.16
CA ILE A 72 -2.86 -6.89 3.18
C ILE A 72 -1.62 -7.32 3.94
N ASN A 73 -1.19 -8.56 3.73
CA ASN A 73 0.01 -9.10 4.36
C ASN A 73 0.94 -9.63 3.29
N VAL A 74 2.19 -9.15 3.32
CA VAL A 74 3.25 -9.64 2.44
C VAL A 74 4.32 -10.22 3.34
N PRO A 75 4.45 -11.57 3.41
CA PRO A 75 5.49 -12.18 4.23
C PRO A 75 6.88 -11.74 3.79
N GLY A 76 7.78 -11.55 4.75
CA GLY A 76 9.13 -11.08 4.46
C GLY A 76 9.86 -11.99 3.48
N GLN A 77 9.66 -13.29 3.61
CA GLN A 77 10.28 -14.28 2.72
C GLN A 77 9.83 -14.17 1.26
N ASP A 78 8.66 -13.57 1.01
CA ASP A 78 8.12 -13.40 -0.34
C ASP A 78 8.61 -12.11 -1.00
N ILE A 79 9.24 -11.20 -0.25
CA ILE A 79 9.65 -9.90 -0.76
C ILE A 79 10.91 -10.05 -1.59
N ARG A 80 10.86 -9.55 -2.84
CA ARG A 80 11.96 -9.63 -3.80
C ARG A 80 12.73 -8.33 -3.91
N ALA A 81 12.05 -7.21 -3.81
CA ALA A 81 12.66 -5.89 -3.90
C ALA A 81 11.75 -4.85 -3.29
N VAL A 82 12.34 -3.75 -2.83
CA VAL A 82 11.59 -2.57 -2.40
C VAL A 82 12.19 -1.39 -3.14
N ARG A 83 11.34 -0.63 -3.83
CA ARG A 83 11.81 0.53 -4.57
C ARG A 83 10.95 1.75 -4.28
N HIS A 84 11.47 2.89 -4.62
CA HIS A 84 10.85 4.20 -4.42
C HIS A 84 10.54 4.79 -5.79
N GLU A 85 9.30 5.26 -5.97
CA GLU A 85 8.88 5.95 -7.17
C GLU A 85 8.49 7.39 -6.84
N PHE A 86 8.76 8.28 -7.77
CA PHE A 86 8.34 9.67 -7.65
C PHE A 86 6.81 9.77 -7.71
N GLY A 87 6.24 10.64 -6.88
CA GLY A 87 4.84 11.00 -6.92
C GLY A 87 4.68 12.51 -6.80
N TRP A 88 3.56 13.04 -7.31
CA TRP A 88 3.34 14.48 -7.35
C TRP A 88 3.28 15.13 -5.97
N PHE A 89 2.63 14.48 -5.01
CA PHE A 89 2.47 15.02 -3.65
C PHE A 89 3.31 14.27 -2.64
N THR A 90 3.29 12.96 -2.73
CA THR A 90 4.11 12.07 -1.90
C THR A 90 4.70 11.01 -2.80
N SER A 91 5.88 10.54 -2.45
CA SER A 91 6.49 9.44 -3.17
C SER A 91 5.82 8.12 -2.84
N ILE A 92 6.06 7.13 -3.68
CA ILE A 92 5.44 5.82 -3.60
C ILE A 92 6.51 4.80 -3.23
N VAL A 93 6.19 3.91 -2.30
CA VAL A 93 6.99 2.72 -2.02
C VAL A 93 6.35 1.56 -2.76
N VAL A 94 7.15 0.81 -3.52
CA VAL A 94 6.70 -0.37 -4.25
C VAL A 94 7.41 -1.57 -3.65
N VAL A 95 6.63 -2.49 -3.09
CA VAL A 95 7.12 -3.76 -2.55
C VAL A 95 6.85 -4.82 -3.60
N GLU A 96 7.91 -5.31 -4.24
CA GLU A 96 7.79 -6.38 -5.22
C GLU A 96 7.90 -7.72 -4.50
N HIS A 97 6.94 -8.60 -4.70
CA HIS A 97 6.89 -9.90 -4.05
C HIS A 97 6.48 -10.98 -5.05
N VAL A 98 6.48 -12.23 -4.60
CA VAL A 98 6.27 -13.39 -5.48
C VAL A 98 4.92 -13.41 -6.18
N HIS A 99 3.92 -12.67 -5.65
CA HIS A 99 2.58 -12.61 -6.22
C HIS A 99 2.28 -11.30 -6.93
N GLY A 100 3.24 -10.38 -7.03
CA GLY A 100 3.05 -9.10 -7.71
C GLY A 100 3.68 -7.94 -6.97
N GLN A 101 2.94 -6.85 -6.83
CA GLN A 101 3.42 -5.64 -6.20
C GLN A 101 2.39 -5.12 -5.20
N PHE A 102 2.90 -4.60 -4.08
CA PHE A 102 2.12 -3.82 -3.14
C PHE A 102 2.66 -2.40 -3.14
N ARG A 103 1.80 -1.40 -3.40
CA ARG A 103 2.20 0.00 -3.55
C ARG A 103 1.48 0.85 -2.52
N PHE A 104 2.21 1.78 -1.90
CA PHE A 104 1.62 2.74 -1.00
C PHE A 104 2.36 4.06 -1.04
N ARG A 105 1.66 5.14 -0.68
CA ARG A 105 2.20 6.50 -0.61
C ARG A 105 2.35 6.93 0.82
N CYS A 106 3.43 7.62 1.14
CA CYS A 106 3.58 8.25 2.44
C CYS A 106 4.65 9.34 2.36
N TYR A 107 4.64 10.20 3.35
CA TYR A 107 5.76 11.14 3.54
C TYR A 107 6.98 10.33 3.97
N GLY A 108 8.15 10.73 3.50
CA GLY A 108 9.38 10.01 3.82
C GLY A 108 9.50 8.65 3.16
N ALA A 109 8.82 8.44 2.05
CA ALA A 109 8.80 7.15 1.35
C ALA A 109 10.20 6.67 0.95
N LYS A 110 11.07 7.57 0.50
CA LYS A 110 12.45 7.21 0.11
C LYS A 110 13.22 6.63 1.29
N ARG A 111 13.12 7.28 2.45
CA ARG A 111 13.79 6.82 3.68
C ARG A 111 13.19 5.50 4.16
N LEU A 112 11.87 5.39 4.09
CA LEU A 112 11.19 4.15 4.47
C LEU A 112 11.60 2.99 3.56
N ALA A 113 11.64 3.21 2.25
CA ALA A 113 12.06 2.18 1.31
C ALA A 113 13.50 1.71 1.60
N ALA A 114 14.40 2.64 1.90
CA ALA A 114 15.77 2.28 2.26
C ALA A 114 15.82 1.43 3.54
N SER A 115 15.03 1.80 4.56
CA SER A 115 14.94 1.02 5.79
C SER A 115 14.38 -0.38 5.53
N MET A 116 13.36 -0.48 4.68
CA MET A 116 12.76 -1.77 4.33
C MET A 116 13.74 -2.67 3.59
N CYS A 117 14.57 -2.11 2.73
CA CYS A 117 15.60 -2.88 2.04
C CYS A 117 16.59 -3.48 3.03
N LEU A 118 16.93 -2.77 4.10
CA LEU A 118 17.79 -3.30 5.16
C LEU A 118 17.08 -4.41 5.95
N VAL A 119 15.82 -4.20 6.29
CA VAL A 119 15.04 -5.19 7.05
C VAL A 119 14.93 -6.51 6.30
N PHE A 120 14.66 -6.44 4.99
CA PHE A 120 14.42 -7.64 4.18
C PHE A 120 15.65 -8.10 3.40
N ASN A 121 16.75 -7.37 3.51
CA ASN A 121 18.00 -7.68 2.80
C ASN A 121 17.77 -7.83 1.29
N VAL A 122 17.12 -6.84 0.70
CA VAL A 122 16.78 -6.80 -0.72
C VAL A 122 17.33 -5.54 -1.36
N HIS A 123 17.31 -5.49 -2.68
CA HIS A 123 17.80 -4.34 -3.43
C HIS A 123 16.90 -3.13 -3.28
N SER A 124 17.53 -1.96 -3.28
CA SER A 124 16.87 -0.66 -3.33
C SER A 124 17.12 -0.06 -4.71
N SER A 125 16.05 0.33 -5.39
CA SER A 125 16.15 1.11 -6.62
C SER A 125 15.17 2.27 -6.58
N THR A 126 15.52 3.36 -7.27
CA THR A 126 14.67 4.53 -7.35
C THR A 126 14.31 4.75 -8.81
N THR A 127 12.99 4.86 -9.06
CA THR A 127 12.47 5.19 -10.37
C THR A 127 11.91 6.61 -10.32
N LEU A 128 12.37 7.45 -11.18
CA LEU A 128 11.93 8.84 -11.29
C LEU A 128 10.79 8.95 -12.31
#